data_f831322b32db4a8ac14257d3e82c7436
#
_entry.id   f831322b32db4a8ac14257d3e82c7436
#
_cell.length_a   1.000
_cell.length_b   1.000
_cell.length_c   1.000
_cell.angle_alpha   90.00
_cell.angle_beta   90.00
_cell.angle_gamma   90.00
#
_symmetry.space_group_name_H-M   'P 1'
#
loop_
_entity.id
_entity.type
_entity.pdbx_description
1 polymer ?
#
loop_
_entity_poly.entity_id
_entity_poly.type
_entity_poly.pdbx_seq_one_letter_code
_entity_poly.pdbx_strand_id
1 'polypeptide(L)'
;MAPSVPPAPGRRERRRHEVHERLLEAAAALFDARGVSATTVAEICARADVADKTFFNHFGSKQDLLRELAGRSLGRLLERIEQARKTGGTTRERLLLFFADVAADLERAGPMHRELVTEMIHVAHEQRLGSEQARALHAAFRALVEDGRAAGEVARGHDPATCTELLLGAFYALVFDWAHLPDYPLRRRAQAAARFLGDAFAVSPRTARRTQGRGRR
;
A
#
# COMPACT_ATOMS: atom_id res chain seq x y z
N MET A 1 23.31 -13.06 -28.54
CA MET A 1 22.99 -11.62 -28.59
C MET A 1 22.96 -11.13 -27.15
N ALA A 2 23.96 -10.34 -26.76
CA ALA A 2 24.01 -9.78 -25.41
C ALA A 2 22.91 -8.66 -25.24
N PRO A 3 22.22 -8.55 -24.11
CA PRO A 3 21.26 -7.48 -23.89
C PRO A 3 22.01 -6.13 -23.85
N SER A 4 21.61 -5.23 -24.74
CA SER A 4 22.09 -3.84 -24.77
C SER A 4 21.72 -3.15 -23.48
N VAL A 5 22.69 -2.80 -22.66
CA VAL A 5 22.51 -1.94 -21.48
C VAL A 5 22.11 -0.55 -21.98
N PRO A 6 20.98 0.02 -21.55
CA PRO A 6 20.59 1.37 -21.97
C PRO A 6 21.66 2.38 -21.56
N PRO A 7 21.94 3.40 -22.39
CA PRO A 7 22.94 4.42 -22.07
C PRO A 7 22.57 5.16 -20.79
N ALA A 8 23.57 5.47 -19.95
CA ALA A 8 23.38 6.23 -18.72
C ALA A 8 22.70 7.59 -19.02
N PRO A 9 21.75 8.04 -18.17
CA PRO A 9 21.01 9.29 -18.38
C PRO A 9 21.95 10.49 -18.53
N GLY A 10 21.67 11.34 -19.51
CA GLY A 10 22.47 12.52 -19.82
C GLY A 10 22.51 13.51 -18.64
N ARG A 11 23.53 14.40 -18.58
CA ARG A 11 23.69 15.40 -17.51
C ARG A 11 22.43 16.25 -17.30
N ARG A 12 21.70 16.60 -18.38
CA ARG A 12 20.47 17.39 -18.34
C ARG A 12 19.33 16.60 -17.68
N GLU A 13 19.25 15.33 -17.97
CA GLU A 13 18.22 14.43 -17.44
C GLU A 13 18.44 14.16 -15.94
N ARG A 14 19.68 13.93 -15.52
CA ARG A 14 20.04 13.83 -14.09
C ARG A 14 19.67 15.09 -13.32
N ARG A 15 20.00 16.28 -13.83
CA ARG A 15 19.65 17.55 -13.18
C ARG A 15 18.13 17.75 -13.12
N ARG A 16 17.39 17.35 -14.15
CA ARG A 16 15.92 17.39 -14.12
C ARG A 16 15.37 16.47 -13.03
N HIS A 17 15.89 15.27 -12.92
CA HIS A 17 15.50 14.32 -11.87
C HIS A 17 15.83 14.85 -10.47
N GLU A 18 17.00 15.40 -10.25
CA GLU A 18 17.41 16.02 -8.98
C GLU A 18 16.44 17.13 -8.53
N VAL A 19 16.05 18.02 -9.46
CA VAL A 19 15.07 19.08 -9.17
C VAL A 19 13.69 18.48 -8.83
N HIS A 20 13.28 17.46 -9.57
CA HIS A 20 12.03 16.77 -9.34
C HIS A 20 11.97 16.15 -7.93
N GLU A 21 13.02 15.44 -7.52
CA GLU A 21 13.12 14.87 -6.17
C GLU A 21 13.11 15.95 -5.09
N ARG A 22 13.85 17.05 -5.24
CA ARG A 22 13.84 18.16 -4.27
C ARG A 22 12.44 18.74 -4.07
N LEU A 23 11.65 18.87 -5.16
CA LEU A 23 10.26 19.35 -5.08
C LEU A 23 9.38 18.40 -4.29
N LEU A 24 9.52 17.09 -4.52
CA LEU A 24 8.77 16.05 -3.78
C LEU A 24 9.16 16.01 -2.30
N GLU A 25 10.45 16.08 -1.99
CA GLU A 25 10.95 16.12 -0.61
C GLU A 25 10.49 17.38 0.13
N ALA A 26 10.57 18.54 -0.53
CA ALA A 26 10.12 19.81 0.03
C ALA A 26 8.62 19.79 0.33
N ALA A 27 7.82 19.27 -0.62
CA ALA A 27 6.39 19.14 -0.46
C ALA A 27 6.02 18.14 0.65
N ALA A 28 6.63 16.97 0.67
CA ALA A 28 6.40 15.97 1.71
C ALA A 28 6.65 16.54 3.11
N ALA A 29 7.78 17.23 3.30
CA ALA A 29 8.12 17.84 4.58
C ALA A 29 7.15 18.96 5.00
N LEU A 30 6.64 19.76 4.07
CA LEU A 30 5.65 20.80 4.36
C LEU A 30 4.27 20.21 4.64
N PHE A 31 3.87 19.18 3.89
CA PHE A 31 2.61 18.48 4.09
C PHE A 31 2.57 17.73 5.43
N ASP A 32 3.68 17.11 5.83
CA ASP A 32 3.79 16.46 7.15
C ASP A 32 3.71 17.47 8.30
N ALA A 33 4.26 18.67 8.10
CA ALA A 33 4.27 19.68 9.16
C ALA A 33 2.90 20.35 9.39
N ARG A 34 2.11 20.55 8.32
CA ARG A 34 0.89 21.39 8.41
C ARG A 34 -0.27 20.98 7.48
N GLY A 35 -0.14 19.88 6.76
CA GLY A 35 -1.14 19.39 5.82
C GLY A 35 -0.99 19.97 4.41
N VAL A 36 -1.64 19.30 3.44
CA VAL A 36 -1.61 19.68 2.02
C VAL A 36 -2.36 21.00 1.79
N SER A 37 -3.53 21.15 2.43
CA SER A 37 -4.39 22.32 2.23
C SER A 37 -3.73 23.62 2.66
N ALA A 38 -2.97 23.60 3.76
CA ALA A 38 -2.26 24.76 4.30
C ALA A 38 -0.91 25.06 3.61
N THR A 39 -0.50 24.27 2.62
CA THR A 39 0.77 24.43 1.91
C THR A 39 0.53 24.98 0.50
N THR A 40 1.27 26.02 0.12
CA THR A 40 1.22 26.65 -1.20
C THR A 40 2.36 26.17 -2.11
N VAL A 41 2.18 26.29 -3.44
CA VAL A 41 3.23 25.99 -4.42
C VAL A 41 4.45 26.88 -4.22
N ALA A 42 4.25 28.17 -3.92
CA ALA A 42 5.34 29.12 -3.66
C ALA A 42 6.23 28.68 -2.49
N GLU A 43 5.64 28.16 -1.41
CA GLU A 43 6.40 27.64 -0.26
C GLU A 43 7.16 26.36 -0.58
N ILE A 44 6.59 25.47 -1.40
CA ILE A 44 7.29 24.27 -1.90
C ILE A 44 8.50 24.71 -2.73
N CYS A 45 8.32 25.67 -3.65
CA CYS A 45 9.38 26.21 -4.49
C CYS A 45 10.48 26.87 -3.66
N ALA A 46 10.12 27.71 -2.68
CA ALA A 46 11.07 28.36 -1.78
C ALA A 46 11.90 27.33 -0.99
N ARG A 47 11.25 26.27 -0.45
CA ARG A 47 11.94 25.21 0.28
C ARG A 47 12.83 24.34 -0.63
N ALA A 48 12.42 24.12 -1.88
CA ALA A 48 13.18 23.36 -2.88
C ALA A 48 14.28 24.17 -3.55
N ASP A 49 14.38 25.47 -3.27
CA ASP A 49 15.29 26.43 -3.93
C ASP A 49 15.13 26.40 -5.46
N VAL A 50 13.89 26.61 -5.92
CA VAL A 50 13.56 26.71 -7.35
C VAL A 50 12.54 27.81 -7.61
N ALA A 51 12.49 28.32 -8.84
CA ALA A 51 11.45 29.27 -9.25
C ALA A 51 10.11 28.56 -9.50
N ASP A 52 8.98 29.26 -9.30
CA ASP A 52 7.62 28.71 -9.51
C ASP A 52 7.44 28.14 -10.92
N LYS A 53 7.99 28.78 -11.95
CA LYS A 53 7.99 28.25 -13.32
C LYS A 53 8.63 26.86 -13.40
N THR A 54 9.64 26.59 -12.58
CA THR A 54 10.29 25.27 -12.53
C THR A 54 9.35 24.22 -11.97
N PHE A 55 8.57 24.55 -10.94
CA PHE A 55 7.53 23.66 -10.43
C PHE A 55 6.57 23.23 -11.54
N PHE A 56 6.00 24.19 -12.27
CA PHE A 56 5.02 23.90 -13.34
C PHE A 56 5.62 23.18 -14.55
N ASN A 57 6.95 23.17 -14.71
CA ASN A 57 7.64 22.33 -15.69
C ASN A 57 7.74 20.85 -15.26
N HIS A 58 7.55 20.55 -13.97
CA HIS A 58 7.61 19.20 -13.40
C HIS A 58 6.21 18.66 -13.03
N PHE A 59 5.35 19.52 -12.50
CA PHE A 59 4.02 19.18 -12.03
C PHE A 59 3.00 20.21 -12.56
N GLY A 60 1.91 19.75 -13.16
CA GLY A 60 0.86 20.63 -13.64
C GLY A 60 0.12 21.35 -12.51
N SER A 61 0.09 20.76 -11.32
CA SER A 61 -0.58 21.28 -10.13
C SER A 61 0.01 20.69 -8.83
N LYS A 62 -0.34 21.28 -7.68
CA LYS A 62 -0.06 20.70 -6.36
C LYS A 62 -0.71 19.31 -6.20
N GLN A 63 -1.86 19.10 -6.83
CA GLN A 63 -2.56 17.84 -6.83
C GLN A 63 -1.82 16.74 -7.60
N ASP A 64 -1.17 17.08 -8.73
CA ASP A 64 -0.35 16.12 -9.47
C ASP A 64 0.87 15.67 -8.66
N LEU A 65 1.49 16.60 -7.94
CA LEU A 65 2.57 16.29 -7.01
C LEU A 65 2.08 15.37 -5.87
N LEU A 66 0.89 15.65 -5.31
CA LEU A 66 0.27 14.81 -4.28
C LEU A 66 -0.01 13.39 -4.80
N ARG A 67 -0.52 13.26 -6.03
CA ARG A 67 -0.74 11.94 -6.66
C ARG A 67 0.56 11.16 -6.83
N GLU A 68 1.66 11.83 -7.15
CA GLU A 68 2.95 11.15 -7.24
C GLU A 68 3.44 10.67 -5.87
N LEU A 69 3.29 11.49 -4.82
CA LEU A 69 3.57 11.06 -3.44
C LEU A 69 2.70 9.88 -3.01
N ALA A 70 1.41 9.89 -3.39
CA ALA A 70 0.50 8.78 -3.16
C ALA A 70 0.95 7.49 -3.89
N GLY A 71 1.39 7.61 -5.14
CA GLY A 71 1.96 6.50 -5.90
C GLY A 71 3.20 5.90 -5.24
N ARG A 72 4.09 6.72 -4.71
CA ARG A 72 5.28 6.26 -3.95
C ARG A 72 4.88 5.55 -2.64
N SER A 73 3.85 6.03 -1.97
CA SER A 73 3.32 5.38 -0.77
C SER A 73 2.72 4.02 -1.08
N LEU A 74 2.02 3.89 -2.20
CA LEU A 74 1.55 2.60 -2.69
C LEU A 74 2.71 1.66 -3.02
N GLY A 75 3.79 2.14 -3.67
CA GLY A 75 4.99 1.34 -3.91
C GLY A 75 5.53 0.71 -2.62
N ARG A 76 5.68 1.52 -1.57
CA ARG A 76 6.10 1.02 -0.24
C ARG A 76 5.12 -0.01 0.35
N LEU A 77 3.82 0.19 0.15
CA LEU A 77 2.81 -0.78 0.60
C LEU A 77 2.95 -2.13 -0.13
N LEU A 78 3.15 -2.11 -1.44
CA LEU A 78 3.38 -3.32 -2.24
C LEU A 78 4.65 -4.06 -1.79
N GLU A 79 5.73 -3.33 -1.50
CA GLU A 79 6.95 -3.90 -0.95
C GLU A 79 6.71 -4.57 0.42
N ARG A 80 5.89 -3.99 1.29
CA ARG A 80 5.51 -4.59 2.59
C ARG A 80 4.72 -5.87 2.43
N ILE A 81 3.77 -5.92 1.49
CA ILE A 81 3.04 -7.17 1.19
C ILE A 81 4.02 -8.24 0.71
N GLU A 82 4.94 -7.88 -0.18
CA GLU A 82 5.95 -8.81 -0.70
C GLU A 82 6.92 -9.28 0.40
N GLN A 83 7.31 -8.41 1.32
CA GLN A 83 8.11 -8.79 2.50
C GLN A 83 7.33 -9.75 3.42
N ALA A 84 6.07 -9.47 3.70
CA ALA A 84 5.22 -10.36 4.49
C ALA A 84 5.09 -11.75 3.83
N ARG A 85 4.99 -11.83 2.49
CA ARG A 85 4.96 -13.08 1.74
C ARG A 85 6.26 -13.89 1.88
N LYS A 86 7.41 -13.21 1.88
CA LYS A 86 8.75 -13.82 2.01
C LYS A 86 9.11 -14.20 3.45
N THR A 87 8.43 -13.60 4.42
CA THR A 87 8.65 -13.95 5.84
C THR A 87 8.15 -15.37 6.08
N GLY A 88 8.95 -16.17 6.78
CA GLY A 88 8.56 -17.52 7.19
C GLY A 88 7.31 -17.52 8.07
N GLY A 89 6.69 -18.69 8.21
CA GLY A 89 5.49 -18.87 9.03
C GLY A 89 4.21 -19.09 8.22
N THR A 90 3.10 -19.15 8.93
CA THR A 90 1.78 -19.42 8.36
C THR A 90 1.17 -18.16 7.71
N THR A 91 0.18 -18.35 6.84
CA THR A 91 -0.60 -17.24 6.26
C THR A 91 -1.18 -16.34 7.35
N ARG A 92 -1.64 -16.90 8.46
CA ARG A 92 -2.14 -16.16 9.61
C ARG A 92 -1.06 -15.25 10.22
N GLU A 93 0.14 -15.75 10.40
CA GLU A 93 1.28 -14.97 10.93
C GLU A 93 1.69 -13.86 9.96
N ARG A 94 1.72 -14.14 8.66
CA ARG A 94 2.00 -13.13 7.61
C ARG A 94 0.97 -12.00 7.62
N LEU A 95 -0.32 -12.32 7.78
CA LEU A 95 -1.39 -11.32 7.91
C LEU A 95 -1.20 -10.48 9.18
N LEU A 96 -0.89 -11.11 10.33
CA LEU A 96 -0.64 -10.40 11.58
C LEU A 96 0.53 -9.43 11.47
N LEU A 97 1.65 -9.87 10.87
CA LEU A 97 2.83 -9.02 10.66
C LEU A 97 2.52 -7.85 9.72
N PHE A 98 1.88 -8.11 8.58
CA PHE A 98 1.52 -7.08 7.61
C PHE A 98 0.63 -6.00 8.24
N PHE A 99 -0.48 -6.39 8.88
CA PHE A 99 -1.40 -5.43 9.48
C PHE A 99 -0.79 -4.69 10.68
N ALA A 100 0.08 -5.34 11.45
CA ALA A 100 0.80 -4.69 12.55
C ALA A 100 1.79 -3.64 12.03
N ASP A 101 2.54 -3.96 10.97
CA ASP A 101 3.51 -3.06 10.36
C ASP A 101 2.83 -1.83 9.73
N VAL A 102 1.74 -2.06 8.97
CA VAL A 102 0.94 -0.96 8.39
C VAL A 102 0.36 -0.06 9.49
N ALA A 103 -0.20 -0.65 10.55
CA ALA A 103 -0.77 0.13 11.64
C ALA A 103 0.31 0.96 12.37
N ALA A 104 1.48 0.37 12.62
CA ALA A 104 2.60 1.06 13.27
C ALA A 104 3.13 2.23 12.41
N ASP A 105 3.13 2.07 11.09
CA ASP A 105 3.56 3.12 10.17
C ASP A 105 2.57 4.28 10.14
N LEU A 106 1.29 3.97 9.98
CA LEU A 106 0.22 4.97 9.94
C LEU A 106 0.07 5.74 11.28
N GLU A 107 0.27 5.08 12.42
CA GLU A 107 0.26 5.76 13.73
C GLU A 107 1.43 6.74 13.91
N ARG A 108 2.56 6.51 13.24
CA ARG A 108 3.71 7.42 13.22
C ARG A 108 3.59 8.51 12.17
N ALA A 109 2.67 8.33 11.25
CA ALA A 109 2.52 9.20 10.09
C ALA A 109 1.90 10.55 10.48
N GLY A 110 2.43 11.61 9.87
CA GLY A 110 1.91 12.97 10.01
C GLY A 110 0.59 13.22 9.26
N PRO A 111 0.09 14.47 9.32
CA PRO A 111 -1.16 14.88 8.66
C PRO A 111 -1.21 14.56 7.17
N MET A 112 -0.07 14.64 6.47
CA MET A 112 0.04 14.32 5.05
C MET A 112 -0.51 12.92 4.72
N HIS A 113 -0.25 11.93 5.56
CA HIS A 113 -0.65 10.55 5.26
C HIS A 113 -2.16 10.36 5.28
N ARG A 114 -2.90 11.12 6.09
CA ARG A 114 -4.37 11.11 6.07
C ARG A 114 -4.90 11.67 4.75
N GLU A 115 -4.32 12.78 4.28
CA GLU A 115 -4.68 13.38 3.00
C GLU A 115 -4.26 12.50 1.81
N LEU A 116 -3.09 11.84 1.87
CA LEU A 116 -2.66 10.86 0.85
C LEU A 116 -3.63 9.68 0.75
N VAL A 117 -4.08 9.15 1.87
CA VAL A 117 -5.06 8.06 1.91
C VAL A 117 -6.38 8.50 1.28
N THR A 118 -6.85 9.69 1.64
CA THR A 118 -8.07 10.26 1.05
C THR A 118 -7.93 10.44 -0.46
N GLU A 119 -6.80 10.94 -0.94
CA GLU A 119 -6.52 11.08 -2.37
C GLU A 119 -6.44 9.72 -3.07
N MET A 120 -5.78 8.72 -2.47
CA MET A 120 -5.71 7.37 -3.02
C MET A 120 -7.09 6.73 -3.19
N ILE A 121 -7.98 6.90 -2.20
CA ILE A 121 -9.35 6.41 -2.25
C ILE A 121 -10.14 7.16 -3.33
N HIS A 122 -9.98 8.47 -3.44
CA HIS A 122 -10.63 9.30 -4.44
C HIS A 122 -10.22 8.89 -5.86
N VAL A 123 -8.92 8.76 -6.13
CA VAL A 123 -8.39 8.28 -7.41
C VAL A 123 -8.88 6.88 -7.75
N ALA A 124 -8.93 5.97 -6.77
CA ALA A 124 -9.44 4.62 -6.98
C ALA A 124 -10.93 4.63 -7.35
N HIS A 125 -11.71 5.57 -6.81
CA HIS A 125 -13.14 5.70 -7.08
C HIS A 125 -13.43 6.36 -8.43
N GLU A 126 -12.73 7.45 -8.79
CA GLU A 126 -12.91 8.17 -10.05
C GLU A 126 -12.51 7.34 -11.27
N GLN A 127 -11.49 6.52 -11.17
CA GLN A 127 -10.97 5.73 -12.30
C GLN A 127 -11.67 4.37 -12.50
N ARG A 128 -12.85 4.16 -11.94
CA ARG A 128 -13.70 2.98 -12.16
C ARG A 128 -12.88 1.67 -12.17
N LEU A 129 -12.35 1.22 -11.03
CA LEU A 129 -11.69 -0.10 -10.87
C LEU A 129 -10.56 -0.41 -11.89
N GLY A 130 -10.18 0.54 -12.72
CA GLY A 130 -9.25 0.37 -13.83
C GLY A 130 -7.85 0.94 -13.59
N SER A 131 -7.58 1.58 -12.44
CA SER A 131 -6.25 2.13 -12.20
C SER A 131 -5.23 1.02 -12.08
N GLU A 132 -4.05 1.24 -12.64
CA GLU A 132 -2.92 0.31 -12.53
C GLU A 132 -2.57 0.05 -11.06
N GLN A 133 -2.69 1.08 -10.22
CA GLN A 133 -2.46 1.00 -8.79
C GLN A 133 -3.44 0.06 -8.07
N ALA A 134 -4.73 0.16 -8.37
CA ALA A 134 -5.74 -0.71 -7.77
C ALA A 134 -5.51 -2.17 -8.18
N ARG A 135 -5.18 -2.41 -9.45
CA ARG A 135 -4.84 -3.76 -9.94
C ARG A 135 -3.59 -4.31 -9.28
N ALA A 136 -2.54 -3.49 -9.10
CA ALA A 136 -1.30 -3.90 -8.44
C ALA A 136 -1.55 -4.32 -6.98
N LEU A 137 -2.33 -3.55 -6.23
CA LEU A 137 -2.68 -3.86 -4.85
C LEU A 137 -3.52 -5.15 -4.75
N HIS A 138 -4.53 -5.29 -5.61
CA HIS A 138 -5.33 -6.51 -5.70
C HIS A 138 -4.45 -7.74 -6.01
N ALA A 139 -3.55 -7.62 -6.99
CA ALA A 139 -2.63 -8.71 -7.37
C ALA A 139 -1.68 -9.10 -6.23
N ALA A 140 -1.18 -8.13 -5.46
CA ALA A 140 -0.29 -8.38 -4.33
C ALA A 140 -1.00 -9.16 -3.21
N PHE A 141 -2.22 -8.78 -2.84
CA PHE A 141 -3.01 -9.51 -1.84
C PHE A 141 -3.43 -10.90 -2.35
N ARG A 142 -3.80 -10.99 -3.63
CA ARG A 142 -4.10 -12.27 -4.25
C ARG A 142 -2.93 -13.24 -4.16
N ALA A 143 -1.72 -12.78 -4.46
CA ALA A 143 -0.52 -13.58 -4.37
C ALA A 143 -0.27 -14.11 -2.94
N LEU A 144 -0.53 -13.30 -1.89
CA LEU A 144 -0.43 -13.72 -0.50
C LEU A 144 -1.43 -14.86 -0.17
N VAL A 145 -2.66 -14.75 -0.65
CA VAL A 145 -3.70 -15.79 -0.48
C VAL A 145 -3.33 -17.07 -1.23
N GLU A 146 -2.83 -16.96 -2.47
CA GLU A 146 -2.41 -18.10 -3.30
C GLU A 146 -1.20 -18.83 -2.70
N ASP A 147 -0.23 -18.11 -2.13
CA ASP A 147 0.89 -18.71 -1.39
C ASP A 147 0.39 -19.56 -0.20
N GLY A 148 -0.55 -19.04 0.58
CA GLY A 148 -1.16 -19.76 1.69
C GLY A 148 -1.95 -20.99 1.23
N ARG A 149 -2.60 -20.89 0.08
CA ARG A 149 -3.31 -22.03 -0.53
C ARG A 149 -2.34 -23.11 -1.03
N ALA A 150 -1.26 -22.72 -1.67
CA ALA A 150 -0.21 -23.62 -2.13
C ALA A 150 0.46 -24.35 -0.95
N ALA A 151 0.64 -23.65 0.18
CA ALA A 151 1.15 -24.21 1.43
C ALA A 151 0.11 -25.12 2.16
N GLY A 152 -1.14 -25.17 1.72
CA GLY A 152 -2.21 -25.91 2.38
C GLY A 152 -2.74 -25.28 3.67
N GLU A 153 -2.48 -24.01 3.89
CA GLU A 153 -2.87 -23.23 5.07
C GLU A 153 -4.24 -22.56 4.89
N VAL A 154 -4.60 -22.24 3.64
CA VAL A 154 -5.93 -21.72 3.26
C VAL A 154 -6.81 -22.90 2.85
N ALA A 155 -8.02 -22.97 3.40
CA ALA A 155 -8.94 -24.05 3.16
C ALA A 155 -9.34 -24.17 1.68
N ARG A 156 -9.27 -25.37 1.12
CA ARG A 156 -9.56 -25.65 -0.30
C ARG A 156 -10.99 -25.27 -0.72
N GLY A 157 -11.92 -25.21 0.23
CA GLY A 157 -13.31 -24.81 0.00
C GLY A 157 -13.51 -23.30 -0.13
N HIS A 158 -12.50 -22.49 0.19
CA HIS A 158 -12.56 -21.03 0.01
C HIS A 158 -12.08 -20.64 -1.39
N ASP A 159 -12.88 -19.82 -2.06
CA ASP A 159 -12.48 -19.21 -3.32
C ASP A 159 -11.38 -18.15 -3.09
N PRO A 160 -10.21 -18.24 -3.76
CA PRO A 160 -9.13 -17.28 -3.58
C PRO A 160 -9.51 -15.84 -3.92
N ALA A 161 -10.41 -15.64 -4.89
CA ALA A 161 -10.87 -14.30 -5.24
C ALA A 161 -11.65 -13.68 -4.08
N THR A 162 -12.59 -14.42 -3.50
CA THR A 162 -13.36 -13.99 -2.32
C THR A 162 -12.45 -13.72 -1.12
N CYS A 163 -11.47 -14.58 -0.84
CA CYS A 163 -10.49 -14.33 0.23
C CYS A 163 -9.71 -13.03 -0.01
N THR A 164 -9.31 -12.78 -1.26
CA THR A 164 -8.60 -11.55 -1.65
C THR A 164 -9.47 -10.31 -1.46
N GLU A 165 -10.73 -10.37 -1.89
CA GLU A 165 -11.70 -9.28 -1.74
C GLU A 165 -11.98 -8.94 -0.27
N LEU A 166 -12.13 -9.95 0.59
CA LEU A 166 -12.32 -9.77 2.02
C LEU A 166 -11.09 -9.15 2.69
N LEU A 167 -9.89 -9.61 2.31
CA LEU A 167 -8.63 -9.06 2.81
C LEU A 167 -8.44 -7.60 2.39
N LEU A 168 -8.69 -7.31 1.13
CA LEU A 168 -8.62 -5.96 0.58
C LEU A 168 -9.68 -5.04 1.21
N GLY A 169 -10.91 -5.52 1.37
CA GLY A 169 -11.99 -4.79 2.03
C GLY A 169 -11.67 -4.44 3.48
N ALA A 170 -11.13 -5.39 4.24
CA ALA A 170 -10.67 -5.12 5.61
C ALA A 170 -9.54 -4.10 5.66
N PHE A 171 -8.57 -4.19 4.74
CA PHE A 171 -7.50 -3.20 4.62
C PHE A 171 -8.06 -1.80 4.33
N TYR A 172 -8.92 -1.66 3.33
CA TYR A 172 -9.53 -0.37 2.98
C TYR A 172 -10.36 0.21 4.13
N ALA A 173 -11.18 -0.60 4.81
CA ALA A 173 -11.98 -0.15 5.94
C ALA A 173 -11.10 0.40 7.07
N LEU A 174 -10.03 -0.31 7.44
CA LEU A 174 -9.09 0.11 8.49
C LEU A 174 -8.40 1.44 8.16
N VAL A 175 -7.93 1.58 6.93
CA VAL A 175 -7.19 2.76 6.49
C VAL A 175 -8.13 3.96 6.31
N PHE A 176 -9.33 3.73 5.79
CA PHE A 176 -10.38 4.74 5.67
C PHE A 176 -10.83 5.27 7.04
N ASP A 177 -11.17 4.37 7.97
CA ASP A 177 -11.61 4.76 9.31
C ASP A 177 -10.50 5.52 10.05
N TRP A 178 -9.25 5.07 9.95
CA TRP A 178 -8.11 5.79 10.51
C TRP A 178 -7.95 7.20 9.92
N ALA A 179 -8.16 7.37 8.62
CA ALA A 179 -8.01 8.67 7.98
C ALA A 179 -9.11 9.67 8.39
N HIS A 180 -10.33 9.19 8.66
CA HIS A 180 -11.51 10.04 8.83
C HIS A 180 -12.06 10.09 10.26
N LEU A 181 -11.75 9.11 11.11
CA LEU A 181 -12.25 9.07 12.48
C LEU A 181 -11.17 9.53 13.47
N PRO A 182 -11.42 10.57 14.28
CA PRO A 182 -10.56 10.91 15.40
C PRO A 182 -10.44 9.72 16.37
N ASP A 183 -9.27 9.53 16.95
CA ASP A 183 -9.02 8.52 17.99
C ASP A 183 -9.32 7.07 17.58
N TYR A 184 -9.33 6.79 16.26
CA TYR A 184 -9.56 5.44 15.77
C TYR A 184 -8.48 4.48 16.28
N PRO A 185 -8.82 3.38 17.00
CA PRO A 185 -7.84 2.50 17.61
C PRO A 185 -7.25 1.53 16.58
N LEU A 186 -6.49 2.08 15.62
CA LEU A 186 -6.01 1.39 14.41
C LEU A 186 -5.29 0.08 14.75
N ARG A 187 -4.31 0.12 15.65
CA ARG A 187 -3.51 -1.08 16.01
C ARG A 187 -4.37 -2.22 16.51
N ARG A 188 -5.31 -1.92 17.42
CA ARG A 188 -6.23 -2.93 17.97
C ARG A 188 -7.14 -3.50 16.89
N ARG A 189 -7.69 -2.65 16.02
CA ARG A 189 -8.57 -3.06 14.93
C ARG A 189 -7.83 -3.85 13.87
N ALA A 190 -6.64 -3.43 13.48
CA ALA A 190 -5.77 -4.12 12.54
C ALA A 190 -5.41 -5.54 13.03
N GLN A 191 -5.03 -5.69 14.30
CA GLN A 191 -4.77 -7.00 14.88
C GLN A 191 -6.02 -7.89 14.93
N ALA A 192 -7.18 -7.32 15.25
CA ALA A 192 -8.45 -8.07 15.29
C ALA A 192 -8.83 -8.56 13.89
N ALA A 193 -8.74 -7.70 12.87
CA ALA A 193 -9.00 -8.06 11.49
C ALA A 193 -8.05 -9.14 10.97
N ALA A 194 -6.74 -9.00 11.24
CA ALA A 194 -5.75 -9.99 10.84
C ALA A 194 -5.99 -11.38 11.47
N ARG A 195 -6.33 -11.41 12.76
CA ARG A 195 -6.70 -12.67 13.45
C ARG A 195 -7.94 -13.27 12.83
N PHE A 196 -9.00 -12.48 12.68
CA PHE A 196 -10.27 -12.96 12.13
C PHE A 196 -10.09 -13.54 10.72
N LEU A 197 -9.40 -12.82 9.83
CA LEU A 197 -9.15 -13.30 8.46
C LEU A 197 -8.25 -14.53 8.46
N GLY A 198 -7.18 -14.53 9.26
CA GLY A 198 -6.29 -15.69 9.38
C GLY A 198 -7.01 -16.94 9.88
N ASP A 199 -7.89 -16.81 10.88
CA ASP A 199 -8.67 -17.93 11.41
C ASP A 199 -9.79 -18.35 10.44
N ALA A 200 -10.44 -17.40 9.75
CA ALA A 200 -11.47 -17.69 8.75
C ALA A 200 -10.91 -18.39 7.51
N PHE A 201 -9.71 -18.05 7.08
CA PHE A 201 -9.06 -18.67 5.91
C PHE A 201 -8.46 -20.04 6.24
N ALA A 202 -8.15 -20.30 7.50
CA ALA A 202 -7.46 -21.52 7.92
C ALA A 202 -8.25 -22.81 7.62
N VAL A 203 -7.51 -23.88 7.41
CA VAL A 203 -8.10 -25.23 7.30
C VAL A 203 -8.71 -25.63 8.65
N SER A 204 -10.03 -25.82 8.67
CA SER A 204 -10.71 -26.26 9.89
C SER A 204 -10.16 -27.62 10.37
N PRO A 205 -9.83 -27.78 11.67
CA PRO A 205 -9.33 -29.05 12.21
C PRO A 205 -10.28 -30.24 11.97
N ARG A 206 -11.58 -29.96 11.79
CA ARG A 206 -12.60 -31.01 11.50
C ARG A 206 -12.45 -31.60 10.09
N THR A 207 -11.93 -30.86 9.11
CA THR A 207 -11.75 -31.32 7.73
C THR A 207 -10.47 -32.13 7.57
N ALA A 208 -9.42 -31.84 8.34
CA ALA A 208 -8.15 -32.55 8.31
C ALA A 208 -8.28 -34.04 8.76
N ARG A 209 -9.18 -34.34 9.69
CA ARG A 209 -9.41 -35.72 10.15
C ARG A 209 -10.14 -36.61 9.14
N ARG A 210 -10.92 -36.04 8.21
CA ARG A 210 -11.70 -36.84 7.21
C ARG A 210 -10.86 -37.32 6.03
N THR A 211 -9.76 -36.65 5.72
CA THR A 211 -8.85 -37.03 4.63
C THR A 211 -7.86 -38.14 5.05
N GLN A 212 -7.49 -38.22 6.33
CA GLN A 212 -6.62 -39.31 6.82
C GLN A 212 -7.34 -40.66 7.04
N GLY A 213 -8.67 -40.64 7.13
CA GLY A 213 -9.48 -41.87 7.36
C GLY A 213 -9.84 -42.65 6.09
N ARG A 214 -9.58 -42.14 4.88
CA ARG A 214 -9.96 -42.82 3.61
C ARG A 214 -8.81 -43.56 2.91
N GLY A 215 -7.65 -43.63 3.51
CA GLY A 215 -6.46 -44.30 2.94
C GLY A 215 -6.15 -45.69 3.50
N ARG A 216 -7.05 -46.29 4.29
CA ARG A 216 -6.90 -47.66 4.78
C ARG A 216 -8.19 -48.47 4.57
N ARG A 217 -8.46 -48.88 3.36
CA ARG A 217 -9.21 -50.12 3.02
C ARG A 217 -8.73 -50.60 1.69
#